data_2de318dd73a272cc281c5c16410a8390
#
_entry.id   2de318dd73a272cc281c5c16410a8390
#
_cell.length_a   1.000
_cell.length_b   1.000
_cell.length_c   1.000
_cell.angle_alpha   90.00
_cell.angle_beta   90.00
_cell.angle_gamma   90.00
#
_symmetry.space_group_name_H-M   'P 1'
#
loop_
_entity.id
_entity.type
_entity.pdbx_description
1 polymer ?
#
loop_
_entity_poly.entity_id
_entity_poly.type
_entity_poly.pdbx_seq_one_letter_code
_entity_poly.pdbx_strand_id
1 'polypeptide(L)'
;MADNYLEKRYEEVFGAGAAKKSPVRHGTPSLNTLLVKNRTVRHYKQDAHVTAEQLRSIVEVNTRIASAMNRQALRYRLVSGDDVAPLREILFREPARSGSATAFIVVYTAIPEDRYIDIDLGISLQSMAMKAVELGLNCLIKGNIDRELIRNLFKDEANEPLAVLCIGKAAESVFLKPVEDSSDLTPYTKDGVHYVPKLRLDDIVIF
;
A
#
# COMPACT_ATOMS: atom_id res chain seq x y z
N MET A 1 -11.86 -9.85 -34.36
CA MET A 1 -12.67 -8.61 -34.29
C MET A 1 -13.18 -8.31 -32.85
N ALA A 2 -12.83 -9.11 -31.86
CA ALA A 2 -13.21 -8.86 -30.45
C ALA A 2 -12.25 -7.92 -29.69
N ASP A 3 -11.02 -7.77 -30.17
CA ASP A 3 -9.94 -7.09 -29.42
C ASP A 3 -10.10 -5.56 -29.31
N ASN A 4 -10.97 -4.96 -30.12
CA ASN A 4 -11.09 -3.48 -30.16
C ASN A 4 -12.24 -2.92 -29.31
N TYR A 5 -13.10 -3.78 -28.73
CA TYR A 5 -14.25 -3.31 -27.94
C TYR A 5 -13.84 -2.83 -26.57
N LEU A 6 -13.00 -3.60 -25.87
CA LEU A 6 -12.53 -3.26 -24.51
C LEU A 6 -11.61 -2.04 -24.54
N GLU A 7 -10.76 -1.90 -25.55
CA GLU A 7 -9.91 -0.70 -25.73
C GLU A 7 -10.75 0.55 -25.96
N LYS A 8 -11.77 0.51 -26.84
CA LYS A 8 -12.68 1.61 -27.08
C LYS A 8 -13.45 2.00 -25.82
N ARG A 9 -13.99 1.01 -25.09
CA ARG A 9 -14.69 1.25 -23.84
C ARG A 9 -13.78 1.88 -22.78
N TYR A 10 -12.54 1.45 -22.72
CA TYR A 10 -11.55 2.00 -21.78
C TYR A 10 -11.23 3.48 -22.11
N GLU A 11 -11.08 3.79 -23.41
CA GLU A 11 -10.89 5.18 -23.87
C GLU A 11 -12.09 6.08 -23.61
N GLU A 12 -13.32 5.57 -23.77
CA GLU A 12 -14.55 6.30 -23.46
C GLU A 12 -14.65 6.67 -21.97
N VAL A 13 -14.22 5.76 -21.08
CA VAL A 13 -14.37 5.94 -19.64
C VAL A 13 -13.22 6.75 -19.04
N PHE A 14 -12.00 6.57 -19.50
CA PHE A 14 -10.80 7.17 -18.91
C PHE A 14 -10.11 8.21 -19.78
N GLY A 15 -10.71 8.54 -20.93
CA GLY A 15 -10.20 9.52 -21.88
C GLY A 15 -9.32 8.95 -22.99
N ALA A 16 -9.31 9.63 -24.11
CA ALA A 16 -8.52 9.24 -25.28
C ALA A 16 -7.02 9.16 -24.95
N GLY A 17 -6.44 8.01 -25.18
CA GLY A 17 -5.03 7.72 -24.88
C GLY A 17 -4.79 6.91 -23.59
N ALA A 18 -5.81 6.68 -22.76
CA ALA A 18 -5.69 5.82 -21.58
C ALA A 18 -5.43 4.35 -21.97
N ALA A 19 -5.94 3.93 -23.13
CA ALA A 19 -5.71 2.61 -23.72
C ALA A 19 -4.51 2.55 -24.67
N LYS A 20 -3.80 3.65 -24.90
CA LYS A 20 -2.54 3.58 -25.67
C LYS A 20 -1.64 2.60 -24.95
N LYS A 21 -1.35 1.46 -25.59
CA LYS A 21 -0.28 0.56 -25.18
C LYS A 21 0.93 1.45 -24.98
N SER A 22 1.24 1.75 -23.74
CA SER A 22 2.54 2.33 -23.42
C SER A 22 3.53 1.42 -24.11
N PRO A 23 4.44 1.95 -24.95
CA PRO A 23 5.44 1.09 -25.57
C PRO A 23 6.02 0.28 -24.40
N VAL A 24 6.05 -1.06 -24.55
CA VAL A 24 6.64 -1.95 -23.54
C VAL A 24 8.01 -1.35 -23.29
N ARG A 25 8.12 -0.55 -22.26
CA ARG A 25 9.40 -0.01 -21.85
C ARG A 25 10.16 -1.23 -21.38
N HIS A 26 11.18 -1.62 -22.13
CA HIS A 26 12.17 -2.55 -21.66
C HIS A 26 12.59 -2.08 -20.26
N GLY A 27 12.11 -2.77 -19.22
CA GLY A 27 12.35 -2.38 -17.83
C GLY A 27 11.15 -2.24 -16.92
N THR A 28 9.89 -2.40 -17.39
CA THR A 28 8.73 -2.46 -16.48
C THR A 28 8.83 -3.75 -15.67
N PRO A 29 8.90 -3.68 -14.32
CA PRO A 29 9.05 -4.88 -13.50
C PRO A 29 7.82 -5.79 -13.66
N SER A 30 8.05 -7.09 -13.75
CA SER A 30 6.98 -8.08 -13.77
C SER A 30 6.20 -8.06 -12.44
N LEU A 31 4.97 -8.56 -12.44
CA LEU A 31 4.19 -8.73 -11.21
C LEU A 31 4.97 -9.50 -10.14
N ASN A 32 5.65 -10.59 -10.51
CA ASN A 32 6.49 -11.36 -9.59
C ASN A 32 7.61 -10.51 -8.98
N THR A 33 8.26 -9.66 -9.78
CA THR A 33 9.29 -8.74 -9.28
C THR A 33 8.70 -7.74 -8.30
N LEU A 34 7.53 -7.18 -8.57
CA LEU A 34 6.85 -6.25 -7.68
C LEU A 34 6.44 -6.95 -6.37
N LEU A 35 5.88 -8.16 -6.44
CA LEU A 35 5.49 -8.95 -5.28
C LEU A 35 6.70 -9.28 -4.37
N VAL A 36 7.84 -9.64 -4.94
CA VAL A 36 9.06 -9.89 -4.16
C VAL A 36 9.59 -8.62 -3.50
N LYS A 37 9.54 -7.49 -4.19
CA LYS A 37 10.01 -6.19 -3.68
C LYS A 37 9.03 -5.51 -2.71
N ASN A 38 7.74 -5.85 -2.77
CA ASN A 38 6.74 -5.32 -1.86
C ASN A 38 6.85 -5.98 -0.48
N ARG A 39 7.68 -5.39 0.36
CA ARG A 39 7.95 -5.86 1.73
C ARG A 39 7.50 -4.83 2.74
N THR A 40 7.04 -5.29 3.90
CA THR A 40 6.80 -4.42 5.05
C THR A 40 8.13 -3.82 5.50
N VAL A 41 8.26 -2.52 5.33
CA VAL A 41 9.45 -1.73 5.69
C VAL A 41 9.11 -0.81 6.86
N ARG A 42 9.99 -0.77 7.87
CA ARG A 42 9.79 0.03 9.08
C ARG A 42 10.80 1.16 9.21
N HIS A 43 11.95 1.04 8.53
CA HIS A 43 13.02 2.03 8.54
C HIS A 43 13.20 2.65 7.16
N TYR A 44 13.08 3.96 7.09
CA TYR A 44 13.10 4.71 5.82
C TYR A 44 14.24 5.74 5.82
N LYS A 45 14.76 6.05 4.65
CA LYS A 45 15.76 7.08 4.45
C LYS A 45 15.14 8.46 4.65
N GLN A 46 15.71 9.24 5.57
CA GLN A 46 15.17 10.56 5.93
C GLN A 46 15.46 11.63 4.90
N ASP A 47 16.48 11.45 4.10
CA ASP A 47 16.89 12.32 2.98
C ASP A 47 16.06 12.09 1.70
N ALA A 48 15.24 11.04 1.67
CA ALA A 48 14.38 10.71 0.54
C ALA A 48 12.94 11.15 0.78
N HIS A 49 12.57 12.30 0.23
CA HIS A 49 11.22 12.84 0.32
C HIS A 49 10.27 12.18 -0.67
N VAL A 50 9.05 11.92 -0.21
CA VAL A 50 7.95 11.46 -1.06
C VAL A 50 7.16 12.68 -1.53
N THR A 51 7.01 12.84 -2.84
CA THR A 51 6.32 13.99 -3.41
C THR A 51 4.79 13.82 -3.38
N ALA A 52 4.06 14.92 -3.40
CA ALA A 52 2.59 14.92 -3.50
C ALA A 52 2.12 14.22 -4.79
N GLU A 53 2.86 14.36 -5.88
CA GLU A 53 2.57 13.69 -7.16
C GLU A 53 2.71 12.16 -7.04
N GLN A 54 3.76 11.68 -6.35
CA GLN A 54 3.92 10.24 -6.06
C GLN A 54 2.77 9.71 -5.21
N LEU A 55 2.35 10.43 -4.16
CA LEU A 55 1.20 10.05 -3.34
C LEU A 55 -0.10 9.99 -4.16
N ARG A 56 -0.35 10.98 -5.02
CA ARG A 56 -1.50 10.97 -5.93
C ARG A 56 -1.46 9.77 -6.87
N SER A 57 -0.30 9.48 -7.48
CA SER A 57 -0.12 8.33 -8.36
C SER A 57 -0.34 6.99 -7.63
N ILE A 58 0.05 6.90 -6.35
CA ILE A 58 -0.21 5.71 -5.52
C ILE A 58 -1.71 5.54 -5.29
N VAL A 59 -2.43 6.60 -4.94
CA VAL A 59 -3.88 6.53 -4.70
C VAL A 59 -4.66 6.30 -5.99
N GLU A 60 -4.18 6.80 -7.12
CA GLU A 60 -4.85 6.67 -8.43
C GLU A 60 -5.16 5.22 -8.82
N VAL A 61 -4.41 4.23 -8.33
CA VAL A 61 -4.70 2.82 -8.61
C VAL A 61 -6.11 2.42 -8.19
N ASN A 62 -6.67 3.09 -7.18
CA ASN A 62 -8.02 2.82 -6.67
C ASN A 62 -9.14 3.17 -7.65
N THR A 63 -8.84 3.92 -8.69
CA THR A 63 -9.78 4.19 -9.79
C THR A 63 -9.88 3.02 -10.78
N ARG A 64 -9.05 1.97 -10.62
CA ARG A 64 -8.91 0.85 -11.57
C ARG A 64 -9.05 -0.52 -10.93
N ILE A 65 -9.20 -0.59 -9.60
CA ILE A 65 -9.36 -1.85 -8.86
C ILE A 65 -10.84 -2.14 -8.59
N ALA A 66 -11.14 -3.41 -8.32
CA ALA A 66 -12.48 -3.84 -7.94
C ALA A 66 -12.85 -3.38 -6.53
N SER A 67 -14.14 -3.15 -6.29
CA SER A 67 -14.73 -3.04 -4.97
C SER A 67 -16.05 -3.82 -4.91
N ALA A 68 -16.41 -4.30 -3.74
CA ALA A 68 -17.63 -5.06 -3.54
C ALA A 68 -18.86 -4.25 -4.00
N MET A 69 -19.66 -4.84 -4.88
CA MET A 69 -20.84 -4.19 -5.49
C MET A 69 -20.51 -2.82 -6.15
N ASN A 70 -19.24 -2.58 -6.47
CA ASN A 70 -18.75 -1.29 -6.98
C ASN A 70 -19.11 -0.09 -6.09
N ARG A 71 -19.18 -0.29 -4.75
CA ARG A 71 -19.57 0.77 -3.80
C ARG A 71 -18.58 1.92 -3.72
N GLN A 72 -17.30 1.66 -3.99
CA GLN A 72 -16.23 2.66 -3.98
C GLN A 72 -16.25 3.53 -2.71
N ALA A 73 -16.41 2.87 -1.56
CA ALA A 73 -16.67 3.53 -0.28
C ALA A 73 -15.42 4.16 0.36
N LEU A 74 -14.23 3.76 -0.08
CA LEU A 74 -12.98 4.21 0.52
C LEU A 74 -12.63 5.65 0.13
N ARG A 75 -12.02 6.38 1.07
CA ARG A 75 -11.50 7.74 0.89
C ARG A 75 -10.06 7.80 1.35
N TYR A 76 -9.28 8.73 0.80
CA TYR A 76 -7.83 8.76 1.00
C TYR A 76 -7.37 10.17 1.34
N ARG A 77 -6.67 10.32 2.46
CA ARG A 77 -5.98 11.56 2.82
C ARG A 77 -4.48 11.37 2.59
N LEU A 78 -3.92 12.21 1.75
CA LEU A 78 -2.48 12.27 1.48
C LEU A 78 -1.83 13.16 2.54
N VAL A 79 -0.79 12.66 3.20
CA VAL A 79 -0.09 13.36 4.28
C VAL A 79 1.39 13.46 3.94
N SER A 80 1.86 14.69 3.77
CA SER A 80 3.25 15.04 3.47
C SER A 80 3.59 16.40 4.10
N GLY A 81 4.87 16.77 4.13
CA GLY A 81 5.29 18.04 4.70
C GLY A 81 5.05 18.12 6.21
N ASP A 82 4.50 19.23 6.67
CA ASP A 82 4.35 19.56 8.09
C ASP A 82 3.37 18.63 8.83
N ASP A 83 2.40 18.05 8.14
CA ASP A 83 1.42 17.13 8.72
C ASP A 83 1.99 15.75 9.05
N VAL A 84 3.20 15.43 8.56
CA VAL A 84 3.85 14.13 8.78
C VAL A 84 4.21 13.93 10.25
N ALA A 85 4.77 14.92 10.91
CA ALA A 85 5.23 14.80 12.29
C ALA A 85 4.08 14.55 13.27
N PRO A 86 2.97 15.33 13.25
CA PRO A 86 1.83 15.09 14.14
C PRO A 86 1.20 13.69 13.95
N LEU A 87 1.02 13.25 12.72
CA LEU A 87 0.46 11.93 12.47
C LEU A 87 1.41 10.81 12.91
N ARG A 88 2.71 10.99 12.71
CA ARG A 88 3.72 10.02 13.15
C ARG A 88 3.69 9.81 14.66
N GLU A 89 3.54 10.85 15.46
CA GLU A 89 3.44 10.76 16.91
C GLU A 89 2.22 9.95 17.34
N ILE A 90 1.08 10.12 16.68
CA ILE A 90 -0.13 9.32 16.93
C ILE A 90 0.11 7.84 16.59
N LEU A 91 0.74 7.59 15.44
CA LEU A 91 0.92 6.23 14.95
C LEU A 91 1.96 5.44 15.73
N PHE A 92 2.94 6.11 16.32
CA PHE A 92 4.12 5.48 16.88
C PHE A 92 4.48 6.06 18.24
N ARG A 93 3.85 5.52 19.29
CA ARG A 93 4.06 5.93 20.68
C ARG A 93 5.49 5.67 21.19
N GLU A 94 6.22 4.76 20.55
CA GLU A 94 7.62 4.45 20.86
C GLU A 94 8.51 4.79 19.68
N PRO A 95 9.32 5.85 19.73
CA PRO A 95 10.18 6.27 18.61
C PRO A 95 11.13 5.17 18.11
N ALA A 96 11.51 4.22 18.97
CA ALA A 96 12.45 3.16 18.64
C ALA A 96 11.86 2.06 17.74
N ARG A 97 10.53 1.92 17.64
CA ARG A 97 9.88 0.82 16.90
C ARG A 97 9.45 1.18 15.50
N SER A 98 9.61 2.45 15.11
CA SER A 98 8.93 2.78 13.93
C SER A 98 9.30 4.06 13.31
N GLY A 99 9.45 4.01 12.26
CA GLY A 99 8.72 4.92 11.60
C GLY A 99 9.39 6.22 11.35
N SER A 100 10.46 6.11 10.68
CA SER A 100 11.01 7.19 9.90
C SER A 100 10.25 7.39 8.58
N ALA A 101 8.98 6.92 8.45
CA ALA A 101 8.17 7.16 7.26
C ALA A 101 8.11 8.66 6.93
N THR A 102 8.32 9.00 5.66
CA THR A 102 8.41 10.39 5.20
C THR A 102 7.09 10.90 4.60
N ALA A 103 6.11 10.02 4.44
CA ALA A 103 4.75 10.36 4.03
C ALA A 103 3.76 9.27 4.47
N PHE A 104 2.46 9.62 4.46
CA PHE A 104 1.39 8.69 4.79
C PHE A 104 0.20 8.84 3.84
N ILE A 105 -0.57 7.75 3.72
CA ILE A 105 -1.93 7.79 3.18
C ILE A 105 -2.84 7.21 4.24
N VAL A 106 -3.74 8.03 4.78
CA VAL A 106 -4.80 7.53 5.67
C VAL A 106 -5.96 7.07 4.81
N VAL A 107 -6.40 5.84 5.03
CA VAL A 107 -7.55 5.25 4.34
C VAL A 107 -8.75 5.30 5.26
N TYR A 108 -9.84 5.84 4.77
CA TYR A 108 -11.11 6.01 5.47
C TYR A 108 -12.22 5.23 4.76
N THR A 109 -13.30 4.97 5.49
CA THR A 109 -14.59 4.62 4.88
C THR A 109 -15.58 5.77 5.02
N ALA A 110 -16.37 6.00 3.97
CA ALA A 110 -17.48 6.97 3.95
C ALA A 110 -18.84 6.33 4.32
N ILE A 111 -18.87 5.04 4.59
CA ILE A 111 -20.06 4.27 5.00
C ILE A 111 -19.72 3.37 6.20
N PRO A 112 -20.71 2.87 6.95
CA PRO A 112 -20.44 1.96 8.05
C PRO A 112 -19.63 0.74 7.63
N GLU A 113 -18.72 0.31 8.52
CA GLU A 113 -17.87 -0.87 8.30
C GLU A 113 -18.72 -2.15 8.22
N ASP A 114 -18.34 -2.98 7.27
CA ASP A 114 -18.81 -4.34 7.12
C ASP A 114 -17.68 -5.22 6.54
N ARG A 115 -17.92 -6.53 6.46
CA ARG A 115 -16.93 -7.47 5.91
C ARG A 115 -16.44 -7.09 4.52
N TYR A 116 -17.25 -6.45 3.70
CA TYR A 116 -16.87 -6.08 2.33
C TYR A 116 -15.97 -4.86 2.32
N ILE A 117 -16.15 -3.95 3.29
CA ILE A 117 -15.20 -2.82 3.47
C ILE A 117 -13.82 -3.33 3.84
N ASP A 118 -13.71 -4.35 4.69
CA ASP A 118 -12.42 -4.95 5.05
C ASP A 118 -11.73 -5.61 3.85
N ILE A 119 -12.51 -6.27 2.98
CA ILE A 119 -12.01 -6.85 1.72
C ILE A 119 -11.52 -5.74 0.78
N ASP A 120 -12.34 -4.72 0.54
CA ASP A 120 -12.00 -3.58 -0.31
C ASP A 120 -10.76 -2.85 0.21
N LEU A 121 -10.65 -2.69 1.54
CA LEU A 121 -9.48 -2.10 2.19
C LEU A 121 -8.21 -2.91 1.90
N GLY A 122 -8.26 -4.23 2.04
CA GLY A 122 -7.12 -5.11 1.74
C GLY A 122 -6.69 -5.02 0.28
N ILE A 123 -7.63 -5.02 -0.66
CA ILE A 123 -7.38 -4.86 -2.11
C ILE A 123 -6.71 -3.50 -2.39
N SER A 124 -7.26 -2.44 -1.82
CA SER A 124 -6.75 -1.08 -1.96
C SER A 124 -5.33 -0.93 -1.43
N LEU A 125 -5.09 -1.35 -0.17
CA LEU A 125 -3.79 -1.25 0.48
C LEU A 125 -2.70 -2.02 -0.28
N GLN A 126 -3.00 -3.25 -0.73
CA GLN A 126 -2.06 -4.05 -1.52
C GLN A 126 -1.76 -3.40 -2.87
N SER A 127 -2.78 -2.88 -3.55
CA SER A 127 -2.61 -2.23 -4.86
C SER A 127 -1.77 -0.96 -4.74
N MET A 128 -2.03 -0.13 -3.74
CA MET A 128 -1.23 1.06 -3.44
C MET A 128 0.21 0.72 -3.08
N ALA A 129 0.44 -0.33 -2.27
CA ALA A 129 1.79 -0.76 -1.92
C ALA A 129 2.57 -1.26 -3.14
N MET A 130 1.93 -1.97 -4.07
CA MET A 130 2.54 -2.38 -5.34
C MET A 130 2.92 -1.17 -6.20
N LYS A 131 2.06 -0.16 -6.27
CA LYS A 131 2.35 1.09 -6.99
C LYS A 131 3.49 1.87 -6.35
N ALA A 132 3.57 1.90 -5.02
CA ALA A 132 4.70 2.51 -4.34
C ALA A 132 6.03 1.82 -4.70
N VAL A 133 6.05 0.49 -4.78
CA VAL A 133 7.24 -0.28 -5.21
C VAL A 133 7.61 0.02 -6.67
N GLU A 134 6.64 0.16 -7.56
CA GLU A 134 6.88 0.57 -8.95
C GLU A 134 7.56 1.94 -9.02
N LEU A 135 7.22 2.85 -8.10
CA LEU A 135 7.83 4.18 -7.97
C LEU A 135 9.17 4.18 -7.18
N GLY A 136 9.69 2.99 -6.81
CA GLY A 136 10.92 2.86 -6.03
C GLY A 136 10.79 3.18 -4.55
N LEU A 137 9.57 3.20 -4.03
CA LEU A 137 9.21 3.40 -2.63
C LEU A 137 8.83 2.07 -1.98
N ASN A 138 8.70 2.09 -0.64
CA ASN A 138 8.25 0.94 0.13
C ASN A 138 7.22 1.36 1.18
N CYS A 139 6.48 0.40 1.70
CA CYS A 139 5.37 0.66 2.59
C CYS A 139 5.37 -0.21 3.85
N LEU A 140 4.69 0.33 4.87
CA LEU A 140 4.14 -0.42 6.00
C LEU A 140 2.64 -0.16 6.05
N ILE A 141 1.84 -1.22 6.02
CA ILE A 141 0.41 -1.16 6.33
C ILE A 141 0.25 -1.18 7.85
N LYS A 142 -0.36 -0.14 8.41
CA LYS A 142 -0.63 -0.02 9.83
C LYS A 142 -2.15 -0.01 10.06
N GLY A 143 -2.67 -1.14 10.57
CA GLY A 143 -4.08 -1.30 10.91
C GLY A 143 -4.39 -1.01 12.38
N ASN A 144 -3.41 -1.20 13.28
CA ASN A 144 -3.55 -0.81 14.68
C ASN A 144 -3.29 0.69 14.83
N ILE A 145 -4.36 1.49 14.75
CA ILE A 145 -4.35 2.94 14.78
C ILE A 145 -5.33 3.47 15.83
N ASP A 146 -5.06 4.64 16.36
CA ASP A 146 -5.97 5.39 17.20
C ASP A 146 -6.88 6.25 16.30
N ARG A 147 -8.07 5.74 16.00
CA ARG A 147 -9.00 6.37 15.07
C ARG A 147 -9.49 7.74 15.54
N GLU A 148 -9.71 7.87 16.84
CA GLU A 148 -10.19 9.10 17.44
C GLU A 148 -9.13 10.22 17.33
N LEU A 149 -7.88 9.92 17.68
CA LEU A 149 -6.79 10.88 17.55
C LEU A 149 -6.56 11.30 16.08
N ILE A 150 -6.72 10.39 15.13
CA ILE A 150 -6.60 10.71 13.69
C ILE A 150 -7.75 11.62 13.24
N ARG A 151 -9.00 11.34 13.64
CA ARG A 151 -10.13 12.22 13.35
C ARG A 151 -9.93 13.62 13.90
N ASN A 152 -9.50 13.72 15.15
CA ASN A 152 -9.24 14.99 15.82
C ASN A 152 -8.12 15.77 15.13
N LEU A 153 -7.01 15.11 14.75
CA LEU A 153 -5.89 15.74 14.04
C LEU A 153 -6.36 16.40 12.74
N PHE A 154 -7.16 15.69 11.95
CA PHE A 154 -7.58 16.16 10.65
C PHE A 154 -8.97 16.81 10.63
N LYS A 155 -9.66 16.88 11.75
CA LYS A 155 -11.03 17.42 11.89
C LYS A 155 -12.00 16.81 10.88
N ASP A 156 -11.86 15.50 10.65
CA ASP A 156 -12.71 14.74 9.71
C ASP A 156 -13.77 13.97 10.50
N GLU A 157 -14.96 14.54 10.56
CA GLU A 157 -16.11 13.93 11.24
C GLU A 157 -16.97 13.06 10.30
N ALA A 158 -16.75 13.17 9.00
CA ALA A 158 -17.57 12.51 7.98
C ALA A 158 -17.10 11.09 7.63
N ASN A 159 -15.81 10.80 7.85
CA ASN A 159 -15.20 9.55 7.43
C ASN A 159 -14.51 8.84 8.60
N GLU A 160 -14.61 7.50 8.62
CA GLU A 160 -13.98 6.70 9.67
C GLU A 160 -12.59 6.19 9.22
N PRO A 161 -11.49 6.51 9.93
CA PRO A 161 -10.16 6.01 9.59
C PRO A 161 -10.08 4.48 9.80
N LEU A 162 -9.59 3.76 8.81
CA LEU A 162 -9.47 2.29 8.84
C LEU A 162 -8.03 1.81 9.00
N ALA A 163 -7.13 2.41 8.24
CA ALA A 163 -5.71 2.06 8.24
C ALA A 163 -4.86 3.20 7.71
N VAL A 164 -3.55 3.11 7.96
CA VAL A 164 -2.57 4.05 7.43
C VAL A 164 -1.50 3.30 6.64
N LEU A 165 -1.26 3.72 5.41
CA LEU A 165 -0.11 3.31 4.62
C LEU A 165 1.04 4.27 4.90
N CYS A 166 2.06 3.79 5.60
CA CYS A 166 3.30 4.52 5.85
C CYS A 166 4.22 4.34 4.64
N ILE A 167 4.79 5.42 4.11
CA ILE A 167 5.49 5.42 2.82
C ILE A 167 6.84 6.11 2.95
N GLY A 168 7.83 5.59 2.23
CA GLY A 168 9.16 6.17 2.10
C GLY A 168 10.10 5.27 1.32
N LYS A 169 11.36 5.68 1.17
CA LYS A 169 12.41 4.86 0.58
C LYS A 169 13.03 3.98 1.65
N ALA A 170 13.07 2.66 1.45
CA ALA A 170 13.62 1.73 2.42
C ALA A 170 15.07 2.06 2.81
N ALA A 171 15.36 2.03 4.10
CA ALA A 171 16.71 2.07 4.67
C ALA A 171 17.16 0.68 5.16
N GLU A 172 16.29 -0.33 5.08
CA GLU A 172 16.56 -1.70 5.50
C GLU A 172 16.39 -2.67 4.34
N SER A 173 17.02 -3.83 4.46
CA SER A 173 16.88 -4.93 3.52
C SER A 173 15.98 -6.01 4.12
N VAL A 174 14.96 -6.43 3.36
CA VAL A 174 14.01 -7.47 3.77
C VAL A 174 14.04 -8.60 2.76
N PHE A 175 14.30 -9.83 3.24
CA PHE A 175 14.39 -11.02 2.39
C PHE A 175 13.35 -12.06 2.74
N LEU A 176 12.82 -12.73 1.71
CA LEU A 176 11.94 -13.88 1.87
C LEU A 176 12.79 -15.13 2.07
N LYS A 177 12.42 -15.95 3.06
CA LYS A 177 13.02 -17.26 3.29
C LYS A 177 11.95 -18.34 3.11
N PRO A 178 12.01 -19.16 2.06
CA PRO A 178 11.13 -20.32 1.95
C PRO A 178 11.33 -21.27 3.12
N VAL A 179 10.26 -21.75 3.72
CA VAL A 179 10.25 -22.76 4.78
C VAL A 179 9.27 -23.87 4.41
N GLU A 180 9.58 -25.08 4.85
CA GLU A 180 8.77 -26.28 4.59
C GLU A 180 7.72 -26.50 5.68
N ASP A 181 8.06 -26.14 6.92
CA ASP A 181 7.22 -26.33 8.09
C ASP A 181 6.64 -25.00 8.56
N SER A 182 5.36 -25.00 8.91
CA SER A 182 4.65 -23.84 9.46
C SER A 182 4.96 -23.58 10.93
N SER A 183 5.80 -24.38 11.59
CA SER A 183 6.06 -24.31 13.02
C SER A 183 6.70 -23.01 13.49
N ASP A 184 7.52 -22.37 12.66
CA ASP A 184 8.13 -21.06 12.95
C ASP A 184 8.09 -20.13 11.77
N LEU A 185 7.06 -19.29 11.72
CA LEU A 185 6.89 -18.21 10.73
C LEU A 185 7.31 -16.84 11.26
N THR A 186 7.93 -16.80 12.46
CA THR A 186 8.32 -15.54 13.09
C THR A 186 9.43 -14.86 12.29
N PRO A 187 9.22 -13.61 11.82
CA PRO A 187 10.28 -12.84 11.18
C PRO A 187 11.43 -12.58 12.17
N TYR A 188 12.66 -12.60 11.67
CA TYR A 188 13.85 -12.35 12.49
C TYR A 188 14.87 -11.50 11.75
N THR A 189 15.76 -10.85 12.52
CA THR A 189 16.89 -10.08 11.96
C THR A 189 18.19 -10.79 12.28
N LYS A 190 19.02 -10.95 11.25
CA LYS A 190 20.38 -11.51 11.37
C LYS A 190 21.32 -10.70 10.49
N ASP A 191 22.47 -10.32 11.04
CA ASP A 191 23.52 -9.57 10.34
C ASP A 191 22.99 -8.29 9.62
N GLY A 192 22.07 -7.57 10.28
CA GLY A 192 21.46 -6.35 9.72
C GLY A 192 20.40 -6.60 8.63
N VAL A 193 20.08 -7.84 8.31
CA VAL A 193 19.10 -8.25 7.32
C VAL A 193 17.84 -8.78 7.99
N HIS A 194 16.68 -8.29 7.58
CA HIS A 194 15.39 -8.78 8.07
C HIS A 194 14.86 -9.90 7.18
N TYR A 195 14.69 -11.08 7.78
CA TYR A 195 14.20 -12.29 7.11
C TYR A 195 12.72 -12.53 7.43
N VAL A 196 11.94 -12.82 6.40
CA VAL A 196 10.51 -13.13 6.52
C VAL A 196 10.28 -14.55 5.99
N PRO A 197 10.02 -15.55 6.87
CA PRO A 197 9.66 -16.90 6.47
C PRO A 197 8.38 -16.90 5.63
N LYS A 198 8.36 -17.74 4.59
CA LYS A 198 7.21 -17.97 3.72
C LYS A 198 7.02 -19.44 3.45
N LEU A 199 5.81 -19.93 3.65
CA LEU A 199 5.43 -21.28 3.29
C LEU A 199 5.61 -21.51 1.79
N ARG A 200 5.93 -22.75 1.43
CA ARG A 200 5.96 -23.19 0.03
C ARG A 200 4.56 -23.38 -0.51
N LEU A 201 4.44 -23.47 -1.84
CA LEU A 201 3.16 -23.64 -2.49
C LEU A 201 2.39 -24.86 -1.99
N ASP A 202 3.10 -26.00 -1.83
CA ASP A 202 2.49 -27.27 -1.41
C ASP A 202 1.96 -27.23 0.04
N ASP A 203 2.47 -26.31 0.86
CA ASP A 203 2.01 -26.12 2.25
C ASP A 203 0.75 -25.23 2.35
N ILE A 204 0.38 -24.52 1.28
CA ILE A 204 -0.76 -23.58 1.27
C ILE A 204 -1.90 -23.99 0.35
N VAL A 205 -1.69 -25.03 -0.49
CA VAL A 205 -2.72 -25.57 -1.37
C VAL A 205 -3.38 -26.78 -0.69
N ILE A 206 -4.70 -26.79 -0.67
CA ILE A 206 -5.51 -27.90 -0.15
C ILE A 206 -6.12 -28.61 -1.38
N PHE A 207 -5.93 -29.93 -1.48
CA PHE A 207 -6.48 -30.79 -2.55
C PHE A 207 -7.62 -31.65 -2.00
#